data_b6f86a02dd02437a93a12ef64e7682c5
#
_entry.id   b6f86a02dd02437a93a12ef64e7682c5
#
_cell.length_a   1.000
_cell.length_b   1.000
_cell.length_c   1.000
_cell.angle_alpha   90.00
_cell.angle_beta   90.00
_cell.angle_gamma   90.00
#
_symmetry.space_group_name_H-M   'P 1'
#
loop_
_entity.id
_entity.type
_entity.pdbx_description
1 polymer ?
#
loop_
_entity_poly.entity_id
_entity_poly.type
_entity_poly.pdbx_seq_one_letter_code
_entity_poly.pdbx_strand_id
1 'polypeptide(L)'
;MNLVMILRNKYLLLSLLTGLSMLLIYSSVLKSQTDDEIILPDPVEILADSLYVQNDSTIDSKDSQARITDLSLETQELLGEYRVVLQQIDRLIAYNDYVERLIQDQENQIVEINRQLEEFALIERGIVPLMLESIDTLDRFIDLDIPFLLEERKERVARLRVIMDESDITVSEKFRQIMDAYQIETSFGSDIEAYTGFLNIDGEIRQVDFLRIGRTSLTYQTPDQNETGFWNKKTNQWEDLPRKYTDYVKEGLRIAKKQITPDLIQLPIEAPGAIR
;
A
#
# COMPACT_ATOMS: atom_id res chain seq x y z
N MET A 1 -1.96 15.53 63.18
CA MET A 1 -1.84 16.92 63.62
C MET A 1 -0.78 17.09 64.72
N ASN A 2 0.22 16.19 64.86
CA ASN A 2 1.21 16.23 65.95
C ASN A 2 2.69 16.35 65.52
N LEU A 3 3.01 16.33 64.24
CA LEU A 3 4.40 16.35 63.76
C LEU A 3 4.94 17.81 63.55
N VAL A 4 4.10 18.72 63.20
CA VAL A 4 4.47 20.15 62.95
C VAL A 4 4.73 20.92 64.24
N MET A 5 4.12 20.48 65.35
CA MET A 5 4.30 21.15 66.65
C MET A 5 5.65 20.80 67.33
N ILE A 6 6.21 19.62 67.06
CA ILE A 6 7.48 19.15 67.62
C ILE A 6 8.69 19.83 66.94
N LEU A 7 8.59 20.08 65.64
CA LEU A 7 9.66 20.74 64.86
C LEU A 7 9.77 22.23 65.24
N ARG A 8 8.65 22.92 65.52
CA ARG A 8 8.67 24.33 65.87
C ARG A 8 9.33 24.61 67.25
N ASN A 9 9.26 23.70 68.20
CA ASN A 9 9.89 23.83 69.51
C ASN A 9 11.42 23.59 69.49
N LYS A 10 11.94 22.76 68.54
CA LYS A 10 13.39 22.53 68.40
C LYS A 10 14.14 23.74 67.82
N TYR A 11 13.52 24.49 66.92
CA TYR A 11 14.16 25.69 66.33
C TYR A 11 14.16 26.86 67.29
N LEU A 12 13.15 26.98 68.16
CA LEU A 12 13.13 28.02 69.22
C LEU A 12 14.19 27.80 70.29
N LEU A 13 14.47 26.56 70.64
CA LEU A 13 15.56 26.26 71.62
C LEU A 13 16.96 26.46 71.02
N LEU A 14 17.15 26.20 69.72
CA LEU A 14 18.44 26.37 69.03
C LEU A 14 18.78 27.89 68.85
N SER A 15 17.78 28.77 68.63
CA SER A 15 17.98 30.20 68.48
C SER A 15 18.30 30.90 69.83
N LEU A 16 17.78 30.34 70.94
CA LEU A 16 18.10 30.86 72.27
C LEU A 16 19.51 30.53 72.74
N LEU A 17 20.03 29.33 72.31
CA LEU A 17 21.38 28.92 72.69
C LEU A 17 22.47 29.68 71.92
N THR A 18 22.20 30.08 70.66
CA THR A 18 23.14 30.87 69.84
C THR A 18 23.20 32.31 70.26
N GLY A 19 22.11 32.87 70.78
CA GLY A 19 22.07 34.25 71.34
C GLY A 19 22.88 34.39 72.64
N LEU A 20 22.87 33.32 73.46
CA LEU A 20 23.55 33.36 74.77
C LEU A 20 25.10 33.21 74.62
N SER A 21 25.54 32.43 73.57
CA SER A 21 26.97 32.30 73.29
C SER A 21 27.63 33.56 72.73
N MET A 22 26.88 34.37 71.98
CA MET A 22 27.33 35.67 71.45
C MET A 22 27.52 36.72 72.47
N LEU A 23 26.71 36.70 73.57
CA LEU A 23 26.79 37.67 74.68
C LEU A 23 28.03 37.40 75.56
N LEU A 24 28.52 36.15 75.69
CA LEU A 24 29.72 35.79 76.46
C LEU A 24 31.00 36.15 75.74
N ILE A 25 31.01 36.23 74.43
CA ILE A 25 32.19 36.64 73.63
C ILE A 25 32.38 38.15 73.69
N TYR A 26 31.33 38.94 73.82
CA TYR A 26 31.41 40.40 73.91
C TYR A 26 31.96 40.92 75.27
N SER A 27 31.86 40.13 76.36
CA SER A 27 32.37 40.52 77.67
C SER A 27 33.87 40.27 77.85
N SER A 28 34.53 39.50 77.02
CA SER A 28 35.97 39.16 77.11
C SER A 28 36.87 40.14 76.33
N VAL A 29 36.31 41.00 75.46
CA VAL A 29 37.10 41.94 74.64
C VAL A 29 37.35 43.32 75.37
N LEU A 30 36.70 43.60 76.52
CA LEU A 30 36.81 44.87 77.15
C LEU A 30 37.83 44.97 78.33
N LYS A 31 38.77 44.08 78.41
CA LYS A 31 39.77 44.08 79.49
C LYS A 31 41.17 43.80 78.99
N SER A 32 41.73 44.74 78.22
CA SER A 32 43.18 44.91 78.07
C SER A 32 43.46 46.25 77.44
N GLN A 33 43.43 47.30 78.23
CA GLN A 33 44.17 48.52 77.95
C GLN A 33 45.26 48.62 79.04
N THR A 34 46.44 48.23 78.63
CA THR A 34 47.70 48.58 79.32
C THR A 34 48.39 49.66 78.50
N ASP A 35 48.76 50.72 79.15
CA ASP A 35 49.53 51.82 78.62
C ASP A 35 50.77 51.36 77.91
N ASP A 36 50.80 51.44 76.61
CA ASP A 36 52.01 51.39 75.78
C ASP A 36 52.18 52.80 75.15
N GLU A 37 53.33 53.38 75.44
CA GLU A 37 53.85 54.66 74.93
C GLU A 37 53.76 54.60 73.37
N ILE A 38 52.89 55.42 72.80
CA ILE A 38 52.73 55.52 71.33
C ILE A 38 53.98 56.22 70.78
N ILE A 39 54.92 55.42 70.34
CA ILE A 39 55.95 55.86 69.38
C ILE A 39 55.23 56.01 68.04
N LEU A 40 54.88 57.29 67.68
CA LEU A 40 54.34 57.56 66.33
C LEU A 40 55.41 57.24 65.32
N PRO A 41 55.12 56.25 64.40
CA PRO A 41 56.07 55.93 63.35
C PRO A 41 56.21 57.11 62.39
N ASP A 42 57.40 57.26 61.82
CA ASP A 42 57.73 58.32 60.85
C ASP A 42 56.66 58.40 59.75
N PRO A 43 56.07 59.62 59.53
CA PRO A 43 55.02 59.80 58.49
C PRO A 43 55.41 59.28 57.11
N VAL A 44 56.69 59.21 56.82
CA VAL A 44 57.20 58.70 55.55
C VAL A 44 57.09 57.13 55.46
N GLU A 45 57.27 56.47 56.63
CA GLU A 45 57.15 54.99 56.75
C GLU A 45 55.68 54.54 56.65
N ILE A 46 54.73 55.33 57.29
CA ILE A 46 53.30 55.07 57.16
C ILE A 46 52.83 55.28 55.70
N LEU A 47 53.37 56.29 55.02
CA LEU A 47 53.03 56.56 53.62
C LEU A 47 53.57 55.46 52.69
N ALA A 48 54.78 54.98 52.89
CA ALA A 48 55.38 53.90 52.15
C ALA A 48 54.62 52.58 52.35
N ASP A 49 54.20 52.26 53.59
CA ASP A 49 53.45 51.02 53.88
C ASP A 49 52.01 51.10 53.34
N SER A 50 51.38 52.29 53.44
CA SER A 50 50.05 52.50 52.83
C SER A 50 50.06 52.41 51.33
N LEU A 51 51.13 52.92 50.68
CA LEU A 51 51.29 52.76 49.20
C LEU A 51 51.58 51.32 48.83
N TYR A 52 52.34 50.55 49.64
CA TYR A 52 52.60 49.13 49.41
C TYR A 52 51.28 48.31 49.53
N VAL A 53 50.51 48.49 50.58
CA VAL A 53 49.22 47.85 50.80
C VAL A 53 48.23 48.21 49.70
N GLN A 54 48.21 49.50 49.24
CA GLN A 54 47.36 49.93 48.15
C GLN A 54 47.77 49.32 46.82
N ASN A 55 49.05 49.16 46.55
CA ASN A 55 49.57 48.55 45.34
C ASN A 55 49.27 47.04 45.32
N ASP A 56 49.50 46.34 46.43
CA ASP A 56 49.18 44.94 46.61
C ASP A 56 47.67 44.67 46.48
N SER A 57 46.84 45.47 47.13
CA SER A 57 45.39 45.41 46.99
C SER A 57 44.92 45.72 45.57
N THR A 58 45.63 46.51 44.80
CA THR A 58 45.33 46.84 43.43
C THR A 58 45.67 45.67 42.49
N ILE A 59 46.78 44.96 42.78
CA ILE A 59 47.20 43.75 42.05
C ILE A 59 46.20 42.63 42.32
N ASP A 60 45.86 42.37 43.58
CA ASP A 60 44.89 41.32 43.96
C ASP A 60 43.49 41.62 43.33
N SER A 61 43.10 42.91 43.27
CA SER A 61 41.84 43.32 42.62
C SER A 61 41.88 43.07 41.13
N LYS A 62 43.01 43.32 40.46
CA LYS A 62 43.16 43.02 39.00
C LYS A 62 43.13 41.53 38.74
N ASP A 63 43.81 40.72 39.54
CA ASP A 63 43.79 39.29 39.40
C ASP A 63 42.42 38.71 39.69
N SER A 64 41.72 39.21 40.69
CA SER A 64 40.36 38.85 40.99
C SER A 64 39.40 39.23 39.84
N GLN A 65 39.59 40.40 39.26
CA GLN A 65 38.78 40.85 38.10
C GLN A 65 39.09 40.00 36.85
N ALA A 66 40.33 39.64 36.62
CA ALA A 66 40.69 38.75 35.53
C ALA A 66 40.01 37.37 35.68
N ARG A 67 40.07 36.77 36.89
CA ARG A 67 39.34 35.51 37.18
C ARG A 67 37.84 35.60 37.00
N ILE A 68 37.22 36.72 37.45
CA ILE A 68 35.80 36.95 37.25
C ILE A 68 35.47 37.05 35.76
N THR A 69 36.32 37.72 34.98
CA THR A 69 36.14 37.83 33.54
C THR A 69 36.25 36.48 32.84
N ASP A 70 37.29 35.69 33.17
CA ASP A 70 37.47 34.33 32.63
C ASP A 70 36.32 33.42 32.99
N LEU A 71 35.88 33.42 34.24
CA LEU A 71 34.72 32.63 34.70
C LEU A 71 33.41 33.06 34.02
N SER A 72 33.27 34.38 33.77
CA SER A 72 32.12 34.88 33.03
C SER A 72 32.09 34.43 31.58
N LEU A 73 33.29 34.41 30.91
CA LEU A 73 33.39 33.92 29.52
C LEU A 73 33.11 32.40 29.46
N GLU A 74 33.71 31.62 30.35
CA GLU A 74 33.47 30.17 30.45
C GLU A 74 31.99 29.86 30.73
N THR A 75 31.35 30.63 31.61
CA THR A 75 29.91 30.52 31.90
C THR A 75 29.06 30.80 30.68
N GLN A 76 29.40 31.84 29.89
CA GLN A 76 28.68 32.16 28.64
C GLN A 76 28.86 31.06 27.59
N GLU A 77 30.04 30.50 27.44
CA GLU A 77 30.33 29.41 26.55
C GLU A 77 29.51 28.17 26.94
N LEU A 78 29.57 27.75 28.19
CA LEU A 78 28.79 26.62 28.71
C LEU A 78 27.30 26.82 28.59
N LEU A 79 26.78 28.04 28.79
CA LEU A 79 25.38 28.36 28.54
C LEU A 79 25.00 28.27 27.07
N GLY A 80 25.93 28.63 26.17
CA GLY A 80 25.77 28.45 24.75
C GLY A 80 25.66 26.97 24.37
N GLU A 81 26.62 26.15 24.81
CA GLU A 81 26.63 24.71 24.61
C GLU A 81 25.38 24.03 25.20
N TYR A 82 25.02 24.37 26.40
CA TYR A 82 23.83 23.84 27.07
C TYR A 82 22.56 24.09 26.27
N ARG A 83 22.39 25.31 25.72
CA ARG A 83 21.22 25.63 24.85
C ARG A 83 21.23 24.80 23.57
N VAL A 84 22.38 24.59 22.95
CA VAL A 84 22.50 23.75 21.75
C VAL A 84 22.14 22.31 22.06
N VAL A 85 22.63 21.76 23.18
CA VAL A 85 22.30 20.40 23.61
C VAL A 85 20.80 20.25 23.90
N LEU A 86 20.20 21.21 24.60
CA LEU A 86 18.74 21.20 24.84
C LEU A 86 17.96 21.16 23.52
N GLN A 87 18.32 22.00 22.55
CA GLN A 87 17.67 21.98 21.24
C GLN A 87 17.86 20.64 20.49
N GLN A 88 19.01 20.00 20.66
CA GLN A 88 19.24 18.66 20.11
C GLN A 88 18.34 17.60 20.77
N ILE A 89 18.22 17.66 22.10
CA ILE A 89 17.32 16.79 22.86
C ILE A 89 15.88 16.95 22.38
N ASP A 90 15.39 18.20 22.28
CA ASP A 90 14.01 18.46 21.82
C ASP A 90 13.75 17.90 20.41
N ARG A 91 14.74 18.07 19.51
CA ARG A 91 14.65 17.50 18.15
C ARG A 91 14.64 15.96 18.16
N LEU A 92 15.48 15.36 19.01
CA LEU A 92 15.54 13.91 19.14
C LEU A 92 14.25 13.32 19.74
N ILE A 93 13.67 14.00 20.72
CA ILE A 93 12.36 13.62 21.30
C ILE A 93 11.30 13.67 20.19
N ALA A 94 11.18 14.78 19.47
CA ALA A 94 10.21 14.91 18.40
C ALA A 94 10.42 13.87 17.27
N TYR A 95 11.69 13.56 16.96
CA TYR A 95 12.01 12.52 15.98
C TYR A 95 11.64 11.14 16.49
N ASN A 96 11.95 10.80 17.74
CA ASN A 96 11.59 9.52 18.32
C ASN A 96 10.07 9.33 18.37
N ASP A 97 9.31 10.34 18.77
CA ASP A 97 7.85 10.32 18.74
C ASP A 97 7.30 10.08 17.32
N TYR A 98 7.96 10.66 16.32
CA TYR A 98 7.62 10.41 14.92
C TYR A 98 7.89 8.97 14.50
N VAL A 99 9.09 8.45 14.81
CA VAL A 99 9.48 7.06 14.49
C VAL A 99 8.57 6.06 15.20
N GLU A 100 8.19 6.33 16.44
CA GLU A 100 7.29 5.45 17.21
C GLU A 100 5.90 5.36 16.54
N ARG A 101 5.36 6.49 16.06
CA ARG A 101 4.12 6.47 15.26
C ARG A 101 4.26 5.70 13.95
N LEU A 102 5.42 5.79 13.26
CA LEU A 102 5.68 5.01 12.05
C LEU A 102 5.74 3.50 12.35
N ILE A 103 6.39 3.11 13.44
CA ILE A 103 6.45 1.71 13.87
C ILE A 103 5.05 1.20 14.15
N GLN A 104 4.24 1.95 14.90
CA GLN A 104 2.86 1.56 15.20
C GLN A 104 2.01 1.42 13.93
N ASP A 105 2.17 2.31 12.96
CA ASP A 105 1.48 2.22 11.67
C ASP A 105 1.92 0.96 10.89
N GLN A 106 3.23 0.67 10.84
CA GLN A 106 3.76 -0.53 10.21
C GLN A 106 3.26 -1.83 10.89
N GLU A 107 3.20 -1.86 12.21
CA GLU A 107 2.64 -3.00 12.95
C GLU A 107 1.18 -3.23 12.60
N ASN A 108 0.37 -2.16 12.52
CA ASN A 108 -1.02 -2.24 12.11
C ASN A 108 -1.15 -2.73 10.65
N GLN A 109 -0.28 -2.27 9.75
CA GLN A 109 -0.24 -2.74 8.36
C GLN A 109 0.11 -4.23 8.28
N ILE A 110 1.05 -4.72 9.07
CA ILE A 110 1.40 -6.14 9.13
C ILE A 110 0.22 -6.99 9.57
N VAL A 111 -0.52 -6.57 10.59
CA VAL A 111 -1.74 -7.25 11.05
C VAL A 111 -2.79 -7.30 9.94
N GLU A 112 -3.02 -6.19 9.26
CA GLU A 112 -3.98 -6.11 8.17
C GLU A 112 -3.56 -6.97 6.96
N ILE A 113 -2.29 -6.97 6.58
CA ILE A 113 -1.77 -7.82 5.50
C ILE A 113 -1.93 -9.31 5.84
N ASN A 114 -1.63 -9.70 7.07
CA ASN A 114 -1.82 -11.08 7.51
C ASN A 114 -3.29 -11.51 7.44
N ARG A 115 -4.21 -10.65 7.86
CA ARG A 115 -5.64 -10.89 7.72
C ARG A 115 -6.05 -11.07 6.25
N GLN A 116 -5.56 -10.20 5.37
CA GLN A 116 -5.81 -10.29 3.92
C GLN A 116 -5.25 -11.57 3.30
N LEU A 117 -4.06 -12.02 3.74
CA LEU A 117 -3.47 -13.28 3.28
C LEU A 117 -4.32 -14.49 3.68
N GLU A 118 -4.87 -14.52 4.90
CA GLU A 118 -5.76 -15.57 5.34
C GLU A 118 -7.06 -15.60 4.53
N GLU A 119 -7.67 -14.44 4.29
CA GLU A 119 -8.86 -14.30 3.46
C GLU A 119 -8.59 -14.72 2.01
N PHE A 120 -7.43 -14.33 1.47
CA PHE A 120 -7.03 -14.70 0.11
C PHE A 120 -6.89 -16.22 -0.04
N ALA A 121 -6.28 -16.89 0.94
CA ALA A 121 -6.18 -18.36 0.94
C ALA A 121 -7.55 -19.06 0.98
N LEU A 122 -8.54 -18.49 1.64
CA LEU A 122 -9.92 -19.01 1.65
C LEU A 122 -10.60 -18.81 0.28
N ILE A 123 -10.43 -17.62 -0.32
CA ILE A 123 -10.96 -17.33 -1.65
C ILE A 123 -10.36 -18.28 -2.70
N GLU A 124 -9.04 -18.48 -2.65
CA GLU A 124 -8.34 -19.37 -3.58
C GLU A 124 -8.88 -20.81 -3.53
N ARG A 125 -9.11 -21.34 -2.32
CA ARG A 125 -9.70 -22.67 -2.12
C ARG A 125 -11.12 -22.78 -2.68
N GLY A 126 -11.87 -21.69 -2.69
CA GLY A 126 -13.23 -21.64 -3.22
C GLY A 126 -13.29 -21.42 -4.73
N ILE A 127 -12.42 -20.57 -5.28
CA ILE A 127 -12.49 -20.15 -6.67
C ILE A 127 -11.90 -21.19 -7.64
N VAL A 128 -10.89 -21.96 -7.21
CA VAL A 128 -10.25 -22.97 -8.07
C VAL A 128 -11.26 -24.06 -8.50
N PRO A 129 -12.05 -24.68 -7.61
CA PRO A 129 -13.09 -25.61 -8.02
C PRO A 129 -14.12 -24.99 -8.97
N LEU A 130 -14.53 -23.73 -8.71
CA LEU A 130 -15.46 -23.00 -9.56
C LEU A 130 -14.89 -22.76 -10.97
N MET A 131 -13.60 -22.45 -11.08
CA MET A 131 -12.93 -22.30 -12.38
C MET A 131 -12.91 -23.62 -13.17
N LEU A 132 -12.60 -24.74 -12.51
CA LEU A 132 -12.64 -26.06 -13.15
C LEU A 132 -14.04 -26.42 -13.64
N GLU A 133 -15.06 -26.19 -12.80
CA GLU A 133 -16.47 -26.40 -13.18
C GLU A 133 -16.89 -25.49 -14.34
N SER A 134 -16.40 -24.25 -14.36
CA SER A 134 -16.65 -23.30 -15.46
C SER A 134 -16.06 -23.82 -16.77
N ILE A 135 -14.82 -24.32 -16.77
CA ILE A 135 -14.18 -24.88 -17.97
C ILE A 135 -14.96 -26.10 -18.47
N ASP A 136 -15.37 -27.00 -17.58
CA ASP A 136 -16.15 -28.19 -17.94
C ASP A 136 -17.56 -27.82 -18.46
N THR A 137 -18.15 -26.76 -17.90
CA THR A 137 -19.43 -26.24 -18.36
C THR A 137 -19.31 -25.62 -19.75
N LEU A 138 -18.22 -24.88 -20.00
CA LEU A 138 -17.91 -24.31 -21.31
C LEU A 138 -17.70 -25.41 -22.37
N ASP A 139 -17.00 -26.46 -22.01
CA ASP A 139 -16.76 -27.61 -22.89
C ASP A 139 -18.09 -28.30 -23.32
N ARG A 140 -18.96 -28.58 -22.31
CA ARG A 140 -20.29 -29.14 -22.57
C ARG A 140 -21.17 -28.21 -23.39
N PHE A 141 -21.07 -26.91 -23.14
CA PHE A 141 -21.81 -25.89 -23.90
C PHE A 141 -21.40 -25.92 -25.40
N ILE A 142 -20.10 -26.05 -25.70
CA ILE A 142 -19.58 -26.15 -27.05
C ILE A 142 -20.11 -27.42 -27.74
N ASP A 143 -20.21 -28.54 -27.04
CA ASP A 143 -20.73 -29.80 -27.57
C ASP A 143 -22.23 -29.76 -27.89
N LEU A 144 -23.00 -28.97 -27.16
CA LEU A 144 -24.43 -28.80 -27.33
C LEU A 144 -24.82 -27.72 -28.36
N ASP A 145 -23.85 -26.92 -28.78
CA ASP A 145 -24.07 -25.82 -29.70
C ASP A 145 -24.04 -26.26 -31.16
N ILE A 146 -24.32 -25.32 -32.08
CA ILE A 146 -24.11 -25.56 -33.51
C ILE A 146 -22.62 -25.76 -33.80
N PRO A 147 -22.22 -26.64 -34.74
CA PRO A 147 -20.82 -27.04 -34.94
C PRO A 147 -20.05 -26.03 -35.81
N PHE A 148 -19.85 -24.82 -35.32
CA PHE A 148 -18.99 -23.86 -35.98
C PHE A 148 -17.66 -23.72 -35.25
N LEU A 149 -16.58 -23.58 -36.00
CA LEU A 149 -15.22 -23.39 -35.47
C LEU A 149 -14.91 -24.39 -34.32
N LEU A 150 -15.42 -25.62 -34.43
CA LEU A 150 -15.40 -26.58 -33.32
C LEU A 150 -13.99 -26.86 -32.81
N GLU A 151 -13.05 -27.02 -33.75
CA GLU A 151 -11.65 -27.35 -33.43
C GLU A 151 -10.97 -26.20 -32.64
N GLU A 152 -11.14 -24.97 -33.10
CA GLU A 152 -10.61 -23.78 -32.42
C GLU A 152 -11.20 -23.59 -31.01
N ARG A 153 -12.52 -23.81 -30.89
CA ARG A 153 -13.24 -23.67 -29.62
C ARG A 153 -12.78 -24.74 -28.60
N LYS A 154 -12.65 -26.00 -29.06
CA LYS A 154 -12.13 -27.11 -28.23
C LYS A 154 -10.66 -26.89 -27.83
N GLU A 155 -9.85 -26.41 -28.75
CA GLU A 155 -8.45 -26.07 -28.46
C GLU A 155 -8.34 -24.95 -27.41
N ARG A 156 -9.23 -23.96 -27.46
CA ARG A 156 -9.31 -22.91 -26.42
C ARG A 156 -9.59 -23.50 -25.04
N VAL A 157 -10.56 -24.41 -24.93
CA VAL A 157 -10.86 -25.12 -23.68
C VAL A 157 -9.66 -25.96 -23.22
N ALA A 158 -9.02 -26.66 -24.13
CA ALA A 158 -7.83 -27.47 -23.82
C ALA A 158 -6.69 -26.59 -23.25
N ARG A 159 -6.46 -25.43 -23.86
CA ARG A 159 -5.48 -24.45 -23.34
C ARG A 159 -5.84 -23.97 -21.92
N LEU A 160 -7.12 -23.71 -21.64
CA LEU A 160 -7.54 -23.32 -20.29
C LEU A 160 -7.24 -24.41 -19.26
N ARG A 161 -7.43 -25.68 -19.60
CA ARG A 161 -7.08 -26.80 -18.71
C ARG A 161 -5.57 -26.84 -18.43
N VAL A 162 -4.73 -26.67 -19.47
CA VAL A 162 -3.27 -26.60 -19.28
C VAL A 162 -2.88 -25.46 -18.35
N ILE A 163 -3.44 -24.28 -18.55
CA ILE A 163 -3.17 -23.09 -17.71
C ILE A 163 -3.57 -23.33 -16.24
N MET A 164 -4.62 -24.10 -15.99
CA MET A 164 -5.01 -24.44 -14.61
C MET A 164 -3.92 -25.23 -13.86
N ASP A 165 -3.15 -26.04 -14.56
CA ASP A 165 -2.07 -26.85 -13.98
C ASP A 165 -0.73 -26.09 -13.87
N GLU A 166 -0.58 -24.92 -14.51
CA GLU A 166 0.63 -24.10 -14.42
C GLU A 166 0.74 -23.39 -13.07
N SER A 167 1.87 -23.56 -12.39
CA SER A 167 2.11 -22.99 -11.05
C SER A 167 2.63 -21.53 -11.07
N ASP A 168 3.16 -21.08 -12.19
CA ASP A 168 3.72 -19.74 -12.38
C ASP A 168 2.66 -18.69 -12.76
N ILE A 169 1.44 -19.14 -13.08
CA ILE A 169 0.31 -18.27 -13.37
C ILE A 169 -0.53 -18.05 -12.11
N THR A 170 -0.78 -16.78 -11.78
CA THR A 170 -1.61 -16.42 -10.64
C THR A 170 -3.07 -16.83 -10.81
N VAL A 171 -3.77 -17.12 -9.72
CA VAL A 171 -5.20 -17.48 -9.73
C VAL A 171 -6.05 -16.42 -10.41
N SER A 172 -5.74 -15.14 -10.19
CA SER A 172 -6.44 -14.01 -10.83
C SER A 172 -6.28 -14.02 -12.35
N GLU A 173 -5.10 -14.35 -12.85
CA GLU A 173 -4.83 -14.44 -14.29
C GLU A 173 -5.53 -15.65 -14.91
N LYS A 174 -5.52 -16.80 -14.23
CA LYS A 174 -6.29 -17.99 -14.64
C LYS A 174 -7.78 -17.65 -14.78
N PHE A 175 -8.35 -17.00 -13.78
CA PHE A 175 -9.75 -16.57 -13.81
C PHE A 175 -10.03 -15.59 -14.96
N ARG A 176 -9.15 -14.61 -15.18
CA ARG A 176 -9.27 -13.66 -16.28
C ARG A 176 -9.34 -14.37 -17.64
N GLN A 177 -8.48 -15.35 -17.87
CA GLN A 177 -8.45 -16.11 -19.14
C GLN A 177 -9.71 -16.95 -19.35
N ILE A 178 -10.27 -17.51 -18.29
CA ILE A 178 -11.55 -18.21 -18.35
C ILE A 178 -12.66 -17.22 -18.73
N MET A 179 -12.70 -16.05 -18.09
CA MET A 179 -13.71 -15.02 -18.40
C MET A 179 -13.56 -14.49 -19.82
N ASP A 180 -12.35 -14.33 -20.34
CA ASP A 180 -12.10 -13.94 -21.72
C ASP A 180 -12.66 -14.99 -22.69
N ALA A 181 -12.48 -16.29 -22.39
CA ALA A 181 -13.06 -17.36 -23.19
C ALA A 181 -14.61 -17.30 -23.20
N TYR A 182 -15.24 -17.08 -22.06
CA TYR A 182 -16.69 -16.87 -21.97
C TYR A 182 -17.15 -15.64 -22.74
N GLN A 183 -16.39 -14.55 -22.71
CA GLN A 183 -16.70 -13.33 -23.44
C GLN A 183 -16.64 -13.58 -24.96
N ILE A 184 -15.64 -14.31 -25.45
CA ILE A 184 -15.55 -14.71 -26.85
C ILE A 184 -16.77 -15.57 -27.24
N GLU A 185 -17.10 -16.55 -26.40
CA GLU A 185 -18.27 -17.38 -26.64
C GLU A 185 -19.57 -16.57 -26.67
N THR A 186 -19.69 -15.57 -25.80
CA THR A 186 -20.84 -14.68 -25.78
C THR A 186 -20.92 -13.83 -27.04
N SER A 187 -19.79 -13.33 -27.55
CA SER A 187 -19.73 -12.52 -28.77
C SER A 187 -20.23 -13.28 -30.00
N PHE A 188 -19.96 -14.58 -30.05
CA PHE A 188 -20.48 -15.44 -31.14
C PHE A 188 -22.00 -15.44 -31.24
N GLY A 189 -22.72 -15.06 -30.18
CA GLY A 189 -24.18 -14.97 -30.19
C GLY A 189 -24.73 -13.80 -31.00
N SER A 190 -23.97 -12.73 -31.19
CA SER A 190 -24.39 -11.49 -31.88
C SER A 190 -23.67 -11.25 -33.20
N ASP A 191 -22.59 -11.99 -33.48
CA ASP A 191 -21.75 -11.73 -34.63
C ASP A 191 -22.26 -12.45 -35.89
N ILE A 192 -22.05 -11.81 -37.05
CA ILE A 192 -22.21 -12.41 -38.36
C ILE A 192 -20.82 -12.68 -38.93
N GLU A 193 -20.54 -13.93 -39.28
CA GLU A 193 -19.21 -14.35 -39.72
C GLU A 193 -19.29 -15.26 -40.92
N ALA A 194 -18.34 -15.11 -41.84
CA ALA A 194 -18.14 -16.00 -42.96
C ALA A 194 -16.72 -16.55 -42.92
N TYR A 195 -16.60 -17.86 -42.97
CA TYR A 195 -15.31 -18.55 -43.03
C TYR A 195 -15.38 -19.70 -44.02
N THR A 196 -14.23 -20.10 -44.57
CA THR A 196 -14.10 -21.23 -45.50
C THR A 196 -13.63 -22.45 -44.74
N GLY A 197 -14.23 -23.58 -45.00
CA GLY A 197 -13.85 -24.87 -44.38
C GLY A 197 -14.18 -26.03 -45.24
N PHE A 198 -14.01 -27.24 -44.71
CA PHE A 198 -14.31 -28.47 -45.38
C PHE A 198 -15.53 -29.15 -44.76
N LEU A 199 -16.43 -29.61 -45.60
CA LEU A 199 -17.63 -30.32 -45.18
C LEU A 199 -17.74 -31.64 -45.98
N ASN A 200 -18.13 -32.69 -45.28
CA ASN A 200 -18.47 -33.95 -45.93
C ASN A 200 -19.93 -33.88 -46.43
N ILE A 201 -20.09 -33.83 -47.73
CA ILE A 201 -21.39 -33.79 -48.42
C ILE A 201 -21.48 -35.09 -49.23
N ASP A 202 -22.45 -35.93 -48.92
CA ASP A 202 -22.71 -37.20 -49.58
C ASP A 202 -21.47 -38.16 -49.67
N GLY A 203 -20.59 -38.11 -48.66
CA GLY A 203 -19.38 -38.92 -48.58
C GLY A 203 -18.15 -38.31 -49.23
N GLU A 204 -18.25 -37.15 -49.85
CA GLU A 204 -17.13 -36.38 -50.40
C GLU A 204 -16.78 -35.16 -49.54
N ILE A 205 -15.50 -35.01 -49.26
CA ILE A 205 -15.01 -33.81 -48.55
C ILE A 205 -14.88 -32.67 -49.56
N ARG A 206 -15.70 -31.66 -49.40
CA ARG A 206 -15.71 -30.48 -50.28
C ARG A 206 -15.40 -29.22 -49.49
N GLN A 207 -14.74 -28.28 -50.14
CA GLN A 207 -14.53 -26.95 -49.61
C GLN A 207 -15.83 -26.17 -49.76
N VAL A 208 -16.26 -25.50 -48.66
CA VAL A 208 -17.47 -24.68 -48.64
C VAL A 208 -17.23 -23.37 -47.88
N ASP A 209 -18.04 -22.37 -48.22
CA ASP A 209 -18.11 -21.12 -47.44
C ASP A 209 -19.25 -21.25 -46.41
N PHE A 210 -18.91 -21.16 -45.15
CA PHE A 210 -19.87 -21.14 -44.05
C PHE A 210 -20.32 -19.70 -43.76
N LEU A 211 -21.60 -19.52 -43.53
CA LEU A 211 -22.21 -18.31 -43.02
C LEU A 211 -22.80 -18.62 -41.63
N ARG A 212 -22.32 -17.95 -40.61
CA ARG A 212 -22.84 -18.02 -39.26
C ARG A 212 -23.53 -16.71 -38.90
N ILE A 213 -24.75 -16.77 -38.40
CA ILE A 213 -25.48 -15.65 -37.88
C ILE A 213 -25.79 -15.90 -36.40
N GLY A 214 -25.00 -15.31 -35.53
CA GLY A 214 -25.05 -15.60 -34.11
C GLY A 214 -24.91 -17.11 -33.84
N ARG A 215 -25.76 -17.61 -32.95
CA ARG A 215 -25.94 -19.04 -32.64
C ARG A 215 -27.26 -19.58 -33.17
N THR A 216 -27.91 -18.83 -34.02
CA THR A 216 -29.27 -19.16 -34.51
C THR A 216 -29.24 -19.87 -35.83
N SER A 217 -28.31 -19.49 -36.71
CA SER A 217 -28.21 -20.05 -38.05
C SER A 217 -26.79 -20.32 -38.45
N LEU A 218 -26.53 -21.54 -38.94
CA LEU A 218 -25.29 -21.93 -39.60
C LEU A 218 -25.66 -22.52 -40.94
N THR A 219 -25.20 -21.88 -42.02
CA THR A 219 -25.45 -22.30 -43.39
C THR A 219 -24.12 -22.46 -44.12
N TYR A 220 -24.12 -23.26 -45.17
CA TYR A 220 -22.96 -23.35 -46.07
C TYR A 220 -23.39 -23.14 -47.52
N GLN A 221 -22.48 -22.71 -48.35
CA GLN A 221 -22.63 -22.63 -49.78
C GLN A 221 -21.34 -23.15 -50.47
N THR A 222 -21.49 -23.96 -51.50
CA THR A 222 -20.36 -24.38 -52.33
C THR A 222 -19.84 -23.22 -53.19
N PRO A 223 -18.53 -23.18 -53.55
CA PRO A 223 -17.95 -22.10 -54.35
C PRO A 223 -18.65 -21.87 -55.72
N ASP A 224 -19.21 -22.93 -56.31
CA ASP A 224 -19.93 -22.91 -57.54
C ASP A 224 -21.41 -22.42 -57.36
N GLN A 225 -21.84 -22.18 -56.11
CA GLN A 225 -23.15 -21.68 -55.67
C GLN A 225 -24.31 -22.63 -56.05
N ASN A 226 -24.05 -23.87 -56.37
CA ASN A 226 -25.08 -24.81 -56.78
C ASN A 226 -25.73 -25.50 -55.57
N GLU A 227 -24.96 -25.75 -54.52
CA GLU A 227 -25.41 -26.45 -53.33
C GLU A 227 -25.37 -25.47 -52.13
N THR A 228 -26.45 -25.43 -51.40
CA THR A 228 -26.60 -24.62 -50.19
C THR A 228 -27.37 -25.43 -49.15
N GLY A 229 -26.81 -25.51 -47.95
CA GLY A 229 -27.47 -26.22 -46.86
C GLY A 229 -27.38 -25.49 -45.54
N PHE A 230 -28.07 -25.98 -44.55
CA PHE A 230 -28.10 -25.44 -43.21
C PHE A 230 -27.99 -26.55 -42.16
N TRP A 231 -27.51 -26.15 -41.00
CA TRP A 231 -27.45 -27.05 -39.86
C TRP A 231 -28.79 -27.10 -39.14
N ASN A 232 -29.42 -28.28 -39.14
CA ASN A 232 -30.65 -28.50 -38.39
C ASN A 232 -30.33 -28.95 -36.96
N LYS A 233 -30.65 -28.08 -35.97
CA LYS A 233 -30.39 -28.35 -34.54
C LYS A 233 -31.20 -29.53 -33.96
N LYS A 234 -32.34 -29.90 -34.55
CA LYS A 234 -33.16 -31.02 -34.06
C LYS A 234 -32.66 -32.36 -34.46
N THR A 235 -32.19 -32.45 -35.72
CA THR A 235 -31.62 -33.70 -36.26
C THR A 235 -30.14 -33.82 -36.06
N ASN A 236 -29.44 -32.71 -35.66
CA ASN A 236 -27.99 -32.57 -35.62
C ASN A 236 -27.33 -33.02 -36.95
N GLN A 237 -27.92 -32.59 -38.05
CA GLN A 237 -27.44 -32.93 -39.40
C GLN A 237 -27.48 -31.72 -40.32
N TRP A 238 -26.66 -31.79 -41.35
CA TRP A 238 -26.75 -30.87 -42.47
C TRP A 238 -27.92 -31.25 -43.36
N GLU A 239 -28.75 -30.32 -43.72
CA GLU A 239 -29.93 -30.47 -44.60
C GLU A 239 -29.84 -29.47 -45.74
N ASP A 240 -30.33 -29.92 -46.93
CA ASP A 240 -30.35 -29.05 -48.08
C ASP A 240 -31.32 -27.92 -47.91
N LEU A 241 -30.88 -26.74 -48.35
CA LEU A 241 -31.68 -25.51 -48.26
C LEU A 241 -32.48 -25.32 -49.57
N PRO A 242 -33.81 -25.04 -49.50
CA PRO A 242 -34.60 -24.76 -50.71
C PRO A 242 -34.00 -23.59 -51.51
N ARG A 243 -34.01 -23.70 -52.83
CA ARG A 243 -33.40 -22.72 -53.76
C ARG A 243 -33.79 -21.24 -53.50
N LYS A 244 -34.97 -21.00 -52.97
CA LYS A 244 -35.40 -19.65 -52.62
C LYS A 244 -34.51 -18.92 -51.61
N TYR A 245 -33.69 -19.66 -50.83
CA TYR A 245 -32.79 -19.11 -49.84
C TYR A 245 -31.33 -18.96 -50.32
N THR A 246 -30.98 -19.57 -51.46
CA THR A 246 -29.62 -19.58 -52.01
C THR A 246 -29.06 -18.17 -52.22
N ASP A 247 -29.88 -17.26 -52.75
CA ASP A 247 -29.47 -15.88 -53.00
C ASP A 247 -29.26 -15.13 -51.68
N TYR A 248 -30.10 -15.38 -50.64
CA TYR A 248 -29.96 -14.77 -49.33
C TYR A 248 -28.69 -15.25 -48.60
N VAL A 249 -28.32 -16.51 -48.71
CA VAL A 249 -27.04 -17.05 -48.16
C VAL A 249 -25.87 -16.39 -48.87
N LYS A 250 -25.89 -16.30 -50.20
CA LYS A 250 -24.88 -15.58 -50.97
C LYS A 250 -24.75 -14.12 -50.57
N GLU A 251 -25.85 -13.42 -50.38
CA GLU A 251 -25.84 -12.05 -49.92
C GLU A 251 -25.29 -11.92 -48.46
N GLY A 252 -25.71 -12.82 -47.57
CA GLY A 252 -25.21 -12.91 -46.20
C GLY A 252 -23.70 -13.16 -46.17
N LEU A 253 -23.15 -14.05 -47.01
CA LEU A 253 -21.71 -14.28 -47.13
C LEU A 253 -20.97 -13.01 -47.58
N ARG A 254 -21.54 -12.23 -48.51
CA ARG A 254 -20.94 -10.95 -48.95
C ARG A 254 -21.00 -9.89 -47.87
N ILE A 255 -22.10 -9.83 -47.09
CA ILE A 255 -22.21 -8.93 -45.91
C ILE A 255 -21.17 -9.29 -44.87
N ALA A 256 -21.08 -10.57 -44.49
CA ALA A 256 -20.12 -11.09 -43.53
C ALA A 256 -18.67 -10.86 -43.95
N LYS A 257 -18.36 -11.03 -45.25
CA LYS A 257 -17.06 -10.71 -45.87
C LYS A 257 -16.85 -9.16 -46.06
N LYS A 258 -17.78 -8.32 -45.62
CA LYS A 258 -17.73 -6.84 -45.73
C LYS A 258 -17.60 -6.33 -47.17
N GLN A 259 -18.16 -7.05 -48.14
CA GLN A 259 -18.11 -6.69 -49.54
C GLN A 259 -19.25 -5.80 -49.96
N ILE A 260 -20.35 -5.83 -49.21
CA ILE A 260 -21.55 -5.03 -49.43
C ILE A 260 -22.08 -4.45 -48.10
N THR A 261 -22.90 -3.42 -48.15
CA THR A 261 -23.56 -2.87 -46.98
C THR A 261 -24.55 -3.88 -46.38
N PRO A 262 -24.68 -3.94 -45.02
CA PRO A 262 -25.67 -4.79 -44.40
C PRO A 262 -27.11 -4.47 -44.90
N ASP A 263 -27.83 -5.52 -45.28
CA ASP A 263 -29.22 -5.47 -45.69
C ASP A 263 -30.00 -6.63 -45.03
N LEU A 264 -31.35 -6.63 -45.20
CA LEU A 264 -32.22 -7.66 -44.65
C LEU A 264 -32.10 -8.94 -45.47
N ILE A 265 -31.63 -10.04 -44.82
CA ILE A 265 -31.57 -11.34 -45.39
C ILE A 265 -32.63 -12.27 -44.77
N GLN A 266 -33.20 -13.17 -45.57
CA GLN A 266 -34.17 -14.16 -45.10
C GLN A 266 -33.48 -15.54 -45.02
N LEU A 267 -33.41 -16.09 -43.80
CA LEU A 267 -32.88 -17.42 -43.55
C LEU A 267 -33.91 -18.24 -42.76
N PRO A 268 -33.92 -19.59 -42.94
CA PRO A 268 -34.74 -20.44 -42.12
C PRO A 268 -34.16 -20.47 -40.71
N ILE A 269 -34.88 -19.88 -39.77
CA ILE A 269 -34.57 -19.95 -38.36
C ILE A 269 -35.65 -20.77 -37.69
N GLU A 270 -35.25 -21.79 -36.94
CA GLU A 270 -36.20 -22.54 -36.16
C GLU A 270 -36.79 -21.71 -35.04
N ALA A 271 -38.12 -21.76 -34.88
CA ALA A 271 -38.72 -21.16 -33.72
C ALA A 271 -38.21 -21.79 -32.43
N PRO A 272 -37.96 -20.98 -31.39
CA PRO A 272 -37.58 -21.51 -30.07
C PRO A 272 -38.63 -22.52 -29.64
N GLY A 273 -38.17 -23.74 -29.31
CA GLY A 273 -39.06 -24.77 -28.79
C GLY A 273 -39.72 -24.30 -27.51
N ALA A 274 -41.00 -24.55 -27.38
CA ALA A 274 -41.71 -24.26 -26.13
C ALA A 274 -41.00 -25.02 -24.99
N ILE A 275 -40.54 -24.28 -24.03
CA ILE A 275 -39.98 -24.84 -22.79
C ILE A 275 -41.10 -25.65 -22.13
N ARG A 276 -40.98 -26.97 -22.11
CA ARG A 276 -41.90 -27.84 -21.39
C ARG A 276 -41.41 -28.05 -19.96
#